data_10ba152bd9cbe3f4e8c17ac81b5f3f4c
#
_entry.id   10ba152bd9cbe3f4e8c17ac81b5f3f4c
#
_cell.length_a   1.000
_cell.length_b   1.000
_cell.length_c   1.000
_cell.angle_alpha   90.00
_cell.angle_beta   90.00
_cell.angle_gamma   90.00
#
_symmetry.space_group_name_H-M   'P 1'
#
loop_
_entity.id
_entity.type
_entity.pdbx_description
1 polymer ?
#
loop_
_entity_poly.entity_id
_entity_poly.type
_entity_poly.pdbx_seq_one_letter_code
_entity_poly.pdbx_strand_id
1 'polypeptide(L)'
;MKNNIKYFYPLLENGFSDADISSGIKVLKSKYITMGKHTLKFERAFAKKIGSKYAVMVNSGSSANLLAVFASKNPLRKNIFKNNDEALIPVLCWSTSLWPLTQAGLKPKFVDINSKTLNVNAKDLIFKINKNTKLIMLINVLGTSTEIKKIISIAKRKKIIVIEDNCESLGAKFDKKNLGTFGDFGTFSFFYSHQITSGEGGMITCNNENDYEILLSLRSHGWSRGPFYNKIKKKTPSLDPRYIFYNSGFNLRPTDIQA
;
A
#
# COMPACT_ATOMS: atom_id res chain seq x y z
N MET A 1 -32.60 17.69 15.95
CA MET A 1 -33.45 17.17 14.87
C MET A 1 -32.66 16.11 14.13
N LYS A 2 -33.06 14.82 14.22
CA LYS A 2 -32.45 13.77 13.39
C LYS A 2 -33.03 13.89 11.99
N ASN A 3 -32.28 14.45 11.05
CA ASN A 3 -32.64 14.38 9.65
C ASN A 3 -32.53 12.90 9.22
N ASN A 4 -33.64 12.18 9.17
CA ASN A 4 -33.74 10.85 8.58
C ASN A 4 -33.64 10.97 7.04
N ILE A 5 -32.46 11.32 6.52
CA ILE A 5 -32.20 11.22 5.09
C ILE A 5 -32.06 9.73 4.80
N LYS A 6 -33.06 9.15 4.15
CA LYS A 6 -33.01 7.77 3.67
C LYS A 6 -32.26 7.78 2.33
N TYR A 7 -31.00 7.39 2.34
CA TYR A 7 -30.23 7.21 1.10
C TYR A 7 -30.75 5.99 0.34
N PHE A 8 -30.97 6.13 -0.95
CA PHE A 8 -31.38 5.01 -1.81
C PHE A 8 -30.23 4.02 -2.04
N TYR A 9 -29.00 4.54 -2.15
CA TYR A 9 -27.76 3.77 -2.15
C TYR A 9 -26.86 4.25 -1.02
N PRO A 10 -26.85 3.57 0.12
CA PRO A 10 -25.93 3.90 1.21
C PRO A 10 -24.50 3.55 0.80
N LEU A 11 -23.53 4.29 1.34
CA LEU A 11 -22.09 4.03 1.11
C LEU A 11 -21.69 2.63 1.60
N LEU A 12 -22.28 2.18 2.67
CA LEU A 12 -22.11 0.84 3.24
C LEU A 12 -23.41 0.43 3.94
N GLU A 13 -23.77 -0.84 3.78
CA GLU A 13 -24.86 -1.49 4.49
C GLU A 13 -24.31 -2.73 5.20
N ASN A 14 -24.53 -2.82 6.53
CA ASN A 14 -24.09 -3.95 7.37
C ASN A 14 -22.57 -4.24 7.30
N GLY A 15 -21.73 -3.21 7.50
CA GLY A 15 -20.27 -3.33 7.44
C GLY A 15 -19.62 -4.19 8.52
N PHE A 16 -20.31 -4.41 9.65
CA PHE A 16 -19.80 -5.18 10.77
C PHE A 16 -20.82 -6.21 11.23
N SER A 17 -20.40 -7.45 11.37
CA SER A 17 -21.18 -8.49 12.01
C SER A 17 -21.03 -8.44 13.55
N ASP A 18 -21.93 -9.09 14.27
CA ASP A 18 -21.81 -9.24 15.75
C ASP A 18 -20.50 -9.97 16.13
N ALA A 19 -20.00 -10.85 15.27
CA ALA A 19 -18.73 -11.53 15.46
C ALA A 19 -17.55 -10.56 15.39
N ASP A 20 -17.58 -9.61 14.45
CA ASP A 20 -16.55 -8.56 14.32
C ASP A 20 -16.55 -7.64 15.53
N ILE A 21 -17.73 -7.19 15.97
CA ILE A 21 -17.90 -6.38 17.17
C ILE A 21 -17.38 -7.12 18.41
N SER A 22 -17.77 -8.40 18.55
CA SER A 22 -17.30 -9.25 19.66
C SER A 22 -15.78 -9.43 19.67
N SER A 23 -15.17 -9.52 18.49
CA SER A 23 -13.71 -9.60 18.35
C SER A 23 -13.03 -8.30 18.77
N GLY A 24 -13.54 -7.15 18.36
CA GLY A 24 -13.06 -5.83 18.80
C GLY A 24 -13.18 -5.65 20.33
N ILE A 25 -14.29 -6.07 20.93
CA ILE A 25 -14.50 -6.05 22.39
C ILE A 25 -13.45 -6.90 23.11
N LYS A 26 -13.11 -8.09 22.58
CA LYS A 26 -12.06 -8.94 23.17
C LYS A 26 -10.69 -8.25 23.16
N VAL A 27 -10.36 -7.54 22.07
CA VAL A 27 -9.12 -6.77 22.00
C VAL A 27 -9.13 -5.63 23.02
N LEU A 28 -10.21 -4.87 23.13
CA LEU A 28 -10.36 -3.80 24.15
C LEU A 28 -10.21 -4.33 25.58
N LYS A 29 -10.88 -5.45 25.90
CA LYS A 29 -10.80 -6.10 27.23
C LYS A 29 -9.38 -6.59 27.56
N SER A 30 -8.56 -6.91 26.55
CA SER A 30 -7.16 -7.30 26.77
C SER A 30 -6.28 -6.15 27.28
N LYS A 31 -6.73 -4.90 27.15
CA LYS A 31 -5.99 -3.65 27.44
C LYS A 31 -4.73 -3.49 26.61
N TYR A 32 -4.46 -4.36 25.64
CA TYR A 32 -3.36 -4.29 24.69
C TYR A 32 -3.91 -4.02 23.30
N ILE A 33 -4.06 -2.74 22.97
CA ILE A 33 -4.76 -2.27 21.75
C ILE A 33 -3.83 -1.80 20.65
N THR A 34 -2.54 -1.59 20.95
CA THR A 34 -1.55 -1.21 19.93
C THR A 34 -1.21 -2.40 19.02
N MET A 35 -0.47 -2.13 17.97
CA MET A 35 -0.01 -3.13 17.00
C MET A 35 0.64 -4.35 17.69
N GLY A 36 0.08 -5.55 17.52
CA GLY A 36 0.53 -6.76 18.20
C GLY A 36 0.17 -8.05 17.46
N LYS A 37 -0.34 -9.03 18.21
CA LYS A 37 -0.59 -10.40 17.70
C LYS A 37 -1.67 -10.48 16.61
N HIS A 38 -2.72 -9.66 16.72
CA HIS A 38 -3.82 -9.67 15.74
C HIS A 38 -3.34 -9.05 14.42
N THR A 39 -2.61 -7.94 14.48
CA THR A 39 -1.97 -7.35 13.31
C THR A 39 -1.07 -8.36 12.60
N LEU A 40 -0.17 -9.07 13.30
CA LEU A 40 0.72 -10.07 12.69
C LEU A 40 -0.06 -11.24 12.07
N LYS A 41 -1.14 -11.70 12.73
CA LYS A 41 -2.01 -12.77 12.21
C LYS A 41 -2.71 -12.31 10.93
N PHE A 42 -3.24 -11.09 10.92
CA PHE A 42 -3.93 -10.53 9.77
C PHE A 42 -2.97 -10.33 8.59
N GLU A 43 -1.78 -9.74 8.80
CA GLU A 43 -0.75 -9.60 7.76
C GLU A 43 -0.43 -10.93 7.06
N ARG A 44 -0.23 -12.00 7.84
CA ARG A 44 0.05 -13.35 7.30
C ARG A 44 -1.14 -13.93 6.53
N ALA A 45 -2.35 -13.79 7.07
CA ALA A 45 -3.58 -14.27 6.43
C ALA A 45 -3.85 -13.52 5.13
N PHE A 46 -3.66 -12.20 5.13
CA PHE A 46 -3.84 -11.34 3.97
C PHE A 46 -2.81 -11.68 2.86
N ALA A 47 -1.52 -11.78 3.20
CA ALA A 47 -0.49 -12.18 2.25
C ALA A 47 -0.82 -13.52 1.57
N LYS A 48 -1.22 -14.52 2.36
CA LYS A 48 -1.66 -15.83 1.85
C LYS A 48 -2.89 -15.72 0.94
N LYS A 49 -3.90 -14.94 1.33
CA LYS A 49 -5.15 -14.78 0.57
C LYS A 49 -4.94 -14.09 -0.77
N ILE A 50 -4.11 -13.04 -0.79
CA ILE A 50 -3.81 -12.28 -2.02
C ILE A 50 -2.79 -13.01 -2.90
N GLY A 51 -1.94 -13.87 -2.33
CA GLY A 51 -0.87 -14.57 -3.05
C GLY A 51 0.40 -13.73 -3.17
N SER A 52 0.69 -12.88 -2.18
CA SER A 52 1.98 -12.21 -2.01
C SER A 52 2.84 -12.92 -0.96
N LYS A 53 4.15 -12.70 -0.98
CA LYS A 53 5.04 -13.24 0.06
C LYS A 53 4.87 -12.53 1.40
N TYR A 54 4.68 -11.20 1.36
CA TYR A 54 4.63 -10.34 2.53
C TYR A 54 3.45 -9.38 2.44
N ALA A 55 2.92 -9.01 3.59
CA ALA A 55 1.97 -7.92 3.77
C ALA A 55 2.33 -7.14 5.03
N VAL A 56 2.15 -5.82 4.99
CA VAL A 56 2.41 -4.90 6.10
C VAL A 56 1.18 -4.05 6.32
N MET A 57 0.54 -4.19 7.46
CA MET A 57 -0.63 -3.40 7.82
C MET A 57 -0.24 -2.00 8.27
N VAL A 58 -1.02 -1.01 7.88
CA VAL A 58 -0.91 0.41 8.25
C VAL A 58 -2.28 0.95 8.65
N ASN A 59 -2.33 2.19 9.15
CA ASN A 59 -3.53 2.79 9.70
C ASN A 59 -4.55 3.31 8.66
N SER A 60 -4.21 3.34 7.37
CA SER A 60 -5.13 3.70 6.28
C SER A 60 -4.59 3.30 4.91
N GLY A 61 -5.45 3.25 3.87
CA GLY A 61 -5.03 3.09 2.49
C GLY A 61 -4.15 4.24 1.99
N SER A 62 -4.44 5.46 2.43
CA SER A 62 -3.60 6.64 2.15
C SER A 62 -2.19 6.48 2.70
N SER A 63 -2.07 5.96 3.91
CA SER A 63 -0.78 5.61 4.52
C SER A 63 -0.07 4.48 3.79
N ALA A 64 -0.82 3.54 3.21
CA ALA A 64 -0.25 2.47 2.39
C ALA A 64 0.40 3.03 1.12
N ASN A 65 -0.28 3.93 0.41
CA ASN A 65 0.27 4.62 -0.76
C ASN A 65 1.51 5.44 -0.39
N LEU A 66 1.43 6.23 0.68
CA LEU A 66 2.55 7.03 1.17
C LEU A 66 3.78 6.16 1.45
N LEU A 67 3.58 5.09 2.22
CA LEU A 67 4.68 4.22 2.64
C LEU A 67 5.30 3.47 1.46
N ALA A 68 4.50 2.99 0.49
CA ALA A 68 4.98 2.32 -0.72
C ALA A 68 5.86 3.25 -1.58
N VAL A 69 5.45 4.52 -1.73
CA VAL A 69 6.23 5.53 -2.47
C VAL A 69 7.54 5.84 -1.75
N PHE A 70 7.52 6.07 -0.43
CA PHE A 70 8.76 6.34 0.31
C PHE A 70 9.66 5.11 0.43
N ALA A 71 9.11 3.90 0.50
CA ALA A 71 9.89 2.67 0.38
C ALA A 71 10.58 2.57 -0.98
N SER A 72 9.92 3.01 -2.06
CA SER A 72 10.48 3.04 -3.41
C SER A 72 11.67 4.00 -3.57
N LYS A 73 11.79 5.02 -2.72
CA LYS A 73 12.92 5.97 -2.68
C LYS A 73 14.05 5.51 -1.76
N ASN A 74 13.83 4.47 -0.97
CA ASN A 74 14.76 4.07 0.07
C ASN A 74 16.11 3.63 -0.50
N PRO A 75 17.26 4.15 0.00
CA PRO A 75 18.59 3.85 -0.52
C PRO A 75 19.01 2.39 -0.35
N LEU A 76 18.30 1.59 0.44
CA LEU A 76 18.54 0.16 0.57
C LEU A 76 18.02 -0.64 -0.63
N ARG A 77 17.21 -0.05 -1.49
CA ARG A 77 16.78 -0.67 -2.75
C ARG A 77 17.86 -0.48 -3.83
N LYS A 78 17.96 -1.46 -4.73
CA LYS A 78 18.83 -1.34 -5.92
C LYS A 78 18.23 -0.42 -6.98
N ASN A 79 16.91 -0.40 -7.09
CA ASN A 79 16.17 0.42 -8.04
C ASN A 79 15.39 1.47 -7.27
N ILE A 80 15.80 2.72 -7.38
CA ILE A 80 15.19 3.87 -6.70
C ILE A 80 15.00 5.01 -7.68
N PHE A 81 14.16 5.97 -7.29
CA PHE A 81 14.04 7.27 -7.98
C PHE A 81 14.72 8.39 -7.19
N LYS A 82 14.95 9.50 -7.85
CA LYS A 82 15.54 10.73 -7.30
C LYS A 82 14.52 11.88 -7.38
N ASN A 83 14.82 12.97 -6.69
CA ASN A 83 14.05 14.19 -6.85
C ASN A 83 14.04 14.64 -8.32
N ASN A 84 12.89 15.11 -8.78
CA ASN A 84 12.59 15.52 -10.15
C ASN A 84 12.50 14.40 -11.19
N ASP A 85 12.69 13.13 -10.83
CA ASP A 85 12.26 12.02 -11.67
C ASP A 85 10.75 12.05 -11.88
N GLU A 86 10.27 11.40 -12.94
CA GLU A 86 8.85 11.40 -13.30
C GLU A 86 8.12 10.17 -12.80
N ALA A 87 6.87 10.41 -12.34
CA ALA A 87 5.91 9.36 -12.03
C ALA A 87 4.72 9.46 -12.97
N LEU A 88 4.34 8.36 -13.63
CA LEU A 88 3.11 8.28 -14.40
C LEU A 88 1.96 7.85 -13.50
N ILE A 89 0.85 8.58 -13.57
CA ILE A 89 -0.36 8.32 -12.80
C ILE A 89 -1.59 8.60 -13.65
N PRO A 90 -2.68 7.79 -13.61
CA PRO A 90 -3.90 8.12 -14.32
C PRO A 90 -4.53 9.42 -13.81
N VAL A 91 -5.16 10.19 -14.71
CA VAL A 91 -5.83 11.45 -14.37
C VAL A 91 -7.01 11.21 -13.41
N LEU A 92 -7.67 10.06 -13.50
CA LEU A 92 -8.69 9.62 -12.56
C LEU A 92 -8.00 8.88 -11.40
N CYS A 93 -7.86 9.57 -10.28
CA CYS A 93 -7.23 9.03 -9.08
C CYS A 93 -7.78 9.70 -7.82
N TRP A 94 -7.67 9.00 -6.70
CA TRP A 94 -7.86 9.63 -5.41
C TRP A 94 -6.65 10.52 -5.07
N SER A 95 -6.88 11.62 -4.35
CA SER A 95 -5.82 12.58 -4.03
C SER A 95 -4.60 11.95 -3.33
N THR A 96 -4.83 10.95 -2.47
CA THR A 96 -3.75 10.29 -1.74
C THR A 96 -3.04 9.18 -2.53
N SER A 97 -3.42 8.93 -3.78
CA SER A 97 -2.57 8.22 -4.75
C SER A 97 -1.57 9.17 -5.41
N LEU A 98 -1.91 10.46 -5.52
CA LEU A 98 -1.08 11.51 -6.14
C LEU A 98 -0.12 12.17 -5.15
N TRP A 99 -0.61 12.61 -3.97
CA TRP A 99 0.18 13.41 -3.03
C TRP A 99 1.50 12.76 -2.61
N PRO A 100 1.58 11.44 -2.33
CA PRO A 100 2.84 10.81 -1.99
C PRO A 100 3.93 10.97 -3.05
N LEU A 101 3.56 11.03 -4.33
CA LEU A 101 4.52 11.23 -5.43
C LEU A 101 5.19 12.60 -5.32
N THR A 102 4.39 13.66 -5.14
CA THR A 102 4.91 15.03 -4.98
C THR A 102 5.68 15.19 -3.68
N GLN A 103 5.18 14.64 -2.57
CA GLN A 103 5.84 14.68 -1.27
C GLN A 103 7.21 13.98 -1.29
N ALA A 104 7.35 12.91 -2.08
CA ALA A 104 8.62 12.21 -2.27
C ALA A 104 9.56 12.91 -3.27
N GLY A 105 9.15 14.02 -3.89
CA GLY A 105 9.94 14.82 -4.83
C GLY A 105 9.88 14.35 -6.28
N LEU A 106 8.94 13.47 -6.63
CA LEU A 106 8.65 13.11 -8.01
C LEU A 106 7.85 14.21 -8.71
N LYS A 107 7.96 14.28 -10.04
CA LYS A 107 7.10 15.08 -10.92
C LYS A 107 6.01 14.21 -11.50
N PRO A 108 4.75 14.29 -11.02
CA PRO A 108 3.66 13.54 -11.59
C PRO A 108 3.37 13.97 -13.03
N LYS A 109 3.18 12.99 -13.90
CA LYS A 109 2.68 13.15 -15.26
C LYS A 109 1.39 12.37 -15.41
N PHE A 110 0.33 13.06 -15.74
CA PHE A 110 -0.97 12.45 -15.91
C PHE A 110 -1.06 11.66 -17.21
N VAL A 111 -1.68 10.48 -17.10
CA VAL A 111 -1.98 9.58 -18.19
C VAL A 111 -3.50 9.54 -18.35
N ASP A 112 -3.96 9.52 -19.58
CA ASP A 112 -5.39 9.42 -19.87
C ASP A 112 -5.96 8.06 -19.49
N ILE A 113 -7.27 7.99 -19.34
CA ILE A 113 -8.01 6.78 -19.01
C ILE A 113 -8.76 6.23 -20.23
N ASN A 114 -9.11 4.96 -20.15
CA ASN A 114 -10.08 4.38 -21.06
C ASN A 114 -11.48 4.65 -20.50
N SER A 115 -12.32 5.41 -21.22
CA SER A 115 -13.66 5.83 -20.78
C SER A 115 -14.62 4.67 -20.50
N LYS A 116 -14.39 3.48 -21.08
CA LYS A 116 -15.22 2.28 -20.85
C LYS A 116 -14.87 1.54 -19.57
N THR A 117 -13.59 1.56 -19.17
CA THR A 117 -13.09 0.80 -18.00
C THR A 117 -12.70 1.70 -16.85
N LEU A 118 -12.60 3.01 -17.06
CA LEU A 118 -12.09 4.03 -16.12
C LEU A 118 -10.64 3.80 -15.67
N ASN A 119 -10.00 2.73 -16.13
CA ASN A 119 -8.60 2.45 -15.84
C ASN A 119 -7.67 3.15 -16.81
N VAL A 120 -6.38 3.23 -16.44
CA VAL A 120 -5.36 3.87 -17.25
C VAL A 120 -5.36 3.35 -18.70
N ASN A 121 -5.27 4.26 -19.67
CA ASN A 121 -5.07 3.91 -21.07
C ASN A 121 -3.64 3.40 -21.27
N ALA A 122 -3.50 2.09 -21.46
CA ALA A 122 -2.19 1.46 -21.58
C ALA A 122 -1.37 1.98 -22.77
N LYS A 123 -2.01 2.38 -23.88
CA LYS A 123 -1.32 2.95 -25.05
C LYS A 123 -0.73 4.32 -24.71
N ASP A 124 -1.52 5.21 -24.09
CA ASP A 124 -1.07 6.53 -23.67
C ASP A 124 0.02 6.43 -22.59
N LEU A 125 -0.15 5.52 -21.61
CA LEU A 125 0.87 5.27 -20.60
C LEU A 125 2.22 4.88 -21.23
N ILE A 126 2.20 3.91 -22.14
CA ILE A 126 3.42 3.42 -22.80
C ILE A 126 4.05 4.51 -23.66
N PHE A 127 3.28 5.33 -24.35
CA PHE A 127 3.73 6.46 -25.15
C PHE A 127 4.43 7.52 -24.28
N LYS A 128 3.92 7.79 -23.07
CA LYS A 128 4.49 8.79 -22.15
C LYS A 128 5.74 8.33 -21.41
N ILE A 129 6.09 7.03 -21.44
CA ILE A 129 7.31 6.53 -20.81
C ILE A 129 8.55 7.12 -21.51
N ASN A 130 9.42 7.77 -20.75
CA ASN A 130 10.68 8.30 -21.21
C ASN A 130 11.84 7.97 -20.25
N LYS A 131 13.04 8.51 -20.48
CA LYS A 131 14.24 8.25 -19.66
C LYS A 131 14.12 8.70 -18.19
N ASN A 132 13.28 9.69 -17.93
CA ASN A 132 13.07 10.25 -16.59
C ASN A 132 11.96 9.50 -15.83
N THR A 133 11.15 8.67 -16.50
CA THR A 133 10.09 7.89 -15.86
C THR A 133 10.71 6.81 -14.96
N LYS A 134 10.46 6.88 -13.65
CA LYS A 134 11.00 5.96 -12.65
C LYS A 134 9.94 5.24 -11.84
N LEU A 135 8.71 5.76 -11.83
CA LEU A 135 7.61 5.15 -11.11
C LEU A 135 6.32 5.20 -11.96
N ILE A 136 5.52 4.18 -11.86
CA ILE A 136 4.14 4.12 -12.36
C ILE A 136 3.24 3.79 -11.18
N MET A 137 2.27 4.68 -10.91
CA MET A 137 1.16 4.42 -10.00
C MET A 137 -0.02 3.93 -10.84
N LEU A 138 -0.36 2.64 -10.73
CA LEU A 138 -1.56 2.07 -11.34
C LEU A 138 -2.69 2.12 -10.33
N ILE A 139 -3.87 2.51 -10.78
CA ILE A 139 -5.09 2.50 -9.96
C ILE A 139 -6.04 1.53 -10.62
N ASN A 140 -6.44 0.50 -9.90
CA ASN A 140 -7.38 -0.51 -10.37
C ASN A 140 -8.79 -0.08 -9.92
N VAL A 141 -9.48 0.67 -10.78
CA VAL A 141 -10.75 1.32 -10.46
C VAL A 141 -11.89 0.29 -10.46
N LEU A 142 -12.71 0.30 -9.40
CA LEU A 142 -13.96 -0.47 -9.26
C LEU A 142 -13.82 -1.98 -9.57
N GLY A 143 -12.70 -2.58 -9.17
CA GLY A 143 -12.48 -4.01 -9.36
C GLY A 143 -12.10 -4.43 -10.78
N THR A 144 -11.81 -3.48 -11.65
CA THR A 144 -11.37 -3.76 -13.03
C THR A 144 -9.87 -3.47 -13.19
N SER A 145 -9.27 -3.85 -14.30
CA SER A 145 -7.85 -3.65 -14.57
C SER A 145 -7.60 -3.20 -16.00
N THR A 146 -6.50 -2.52 -16.20
CA THR A 146 -5.91 -2.28 -17.53
C THR A 146 -5.17 -3.51 -18.07
N GLU A 147 -4.48 -3.40 -19.22
CA GLU A 147 -3.56 -4.41 -19.77
C GLU A 147 -2.30 -4.57 -18.87
N ILE A 148 -2.50 -4.96 -17.61
CA ILE A 148 -1.47 -4.89 -16.57
C ILE A 148 -0.20 -5.67 -16.92
N LYS A 149 -0.32 -6.86 -17.51
CA LYS A 149 0.85 -7.68 -17.91
C LYS A 149 1.77 -6.96 -18.88
N LYS A 150 1.20 -6.23 -19.84
CA LYS A 150 1.95 -5.45 -20.82
C LYS A 150 2.72 -4.31 -20.16
N ILE A 151 2.05 -3.57 -19.27
CA ILE A 151 2.67 -2.48 -18.51
C ILE A 151 3.81 -3.01 -17.64
N ILE A 152 3.58 -4.08 -16.86
CA ILE A 152 4.59 -4.72 -16.01
C ILE A 152 5.80 -5.20 -16.82
N SER A 153 5.57 -5.82 -17.98
CA SER A 153 6.67 -6.27 -18.86
C SER A 153 7.57 -5.12 -19.29
N ILE A 154 6.97 -3.99 -19.69
CA ILE A 154 7.71 -2.79 -20.11
C ILE A 154 8.42 -2.15 -18.91
N ALA A 155 7.73 -2.01 -17.78
CA ALA A 155 8.30 -1.44 -16.57
C ALA A 155 9.55 -2.22 -16.10
N LYS A 156 9.49 -3.55 -16.09
CA LYS A 156 10.64 -4.41 -15.75
C LYS A 156 11.84 -4.18 -16.66
N ARG A 157 11.62 -4.16 -17.99
CA ARG A 157 12.73 -3.92 -18.96
C ARG A 157 13.37 -2.54 -18.77
N LYS A 158 12.59 -1.55 -18.40
CA LYS A 158 13.06 -0.15 -18.21
C LYS A 158 13.44 0.16 -16.76
N LYS A 159 13.37 -0.82 -15.86
CA LYS A 159 13.64 -0.66 -14.42
C LYS A 159 12.76 0.44 -13.79
N ILE A 160 11.49 0.52 -14.18
CA ILE A 160 10.49 1.43 -13.61
C ILE A 160 9.77 0.70 -12.49
N ILE A 161 9.63 1.36 -11.34
CA ILE A 161 8.92 0.85 -10.18
C ILE A 161 7.41 0.92 -10.44
N VAL A 162 6.67 -0.11 -10.08
CA VAL A 162 5.21 -0.13 -10.22
C VAL A 162 4.55 -0.32 -8.86
N ILE A 163 3.67 0.61 -8.52
CA ILE A 163 2.77 0.51 -7.36
C ILE A 163 1.35 0.34 -7.89
N GLU A 164 0.64 -0.66 -7.38
CA GLU A 164 -0.76 -0.92 -7.69
C GLU A 164 -1.64 -0.44 -6.53
N ASP A 165 -2.41 0.63 -6.74
CA ASP A 165 -3.44 1.05 -5.79
C ASP A 165 -4.72 0.23 -6.03
N ASN A 166 -5.04 -0.61 -5.05
CA ASN A 166 -6.19 -1.51 -5.06
C ASN A 166 -7.17 -1.20 -3.93
N CYS A 167 -7.21 0.03 -3.46
CA CYS A 167 -8.13 0.43 -2.39
C CYS A 167 -9.59 0.12 -2.75
N GLU A 168 -9.94 0.16 -4.04
CA GLU A 168 -11.28 -0.17 -4.54
C GLU A 168 -11.37 -1.57 -5.18
N SER A 169 -10.32 -2.39 -5.11
CA SER A 169 -10.19 -3.61 -5.94
C SER A 169 -9.74 -4.84 -5.18
N LEU A 170 -10.02 -4.91 -3.87
CA LEU A 170 -9.67 -6.09 -3.08
C LEU A 170 -10.36 -7.34 -3.64
N GLY A 171 -9.57 -8.37 -3.93
CA GLY A 171 -10.06 -9.65 -4.47
C GLY A 171 -10.23 -9.68 -5.99
N ALA A 172 -10.14 -8.55 -6.68
CA ALA A 172 -10.15 -8.51 -8.13
C ALA A 172 -8.93 -9.20 -8.73
N LYS A 173 -9.10 -9.80 -9.92
CA LYS A 173 -8.07 -10.62 -10.56
C LYS A 173 -7.90 -10.25 -12.04
N PHE A 174 -6.67 -10.39 -12.50
CA PHE A 174 -6.34 -10.42 -13.92
C PHE A 174 -5.68 -11.78 -14.23
N ASP A 175 -6.23 -12.54 -15.18
CA ASP A 175 -5.77 -13.90 -15.50
C ASP A 175 -5.56 -14.78 -14.26
N LYS A 176 -6.59 -14.89 -13.42
CA LYS A 176 -6.61 -15.70 -12.18
C LYS A 176 -5.65 -15.24 -11.08
N LYS A 177 -4.79 -14.24 -11.32
CA LYS A 177 -3.87 -13.67 -10.33
C LYS A 177 -4.46 -12.40 -9.73
N ASN A 178 -4.41 -12.27 -8.39
CA ASN A 178 -4.96 -11.09 -7.71
C ASN A 178 -4.20 -9.82 -8.11
N LEU A 179 -4.96 -8.73 -8.32
CA LEU A 179 -4.41 -7.38 -8.43
C LEU A 179 -3.71 -7.00 -7.12
N GLY A 180 -2.70 -6.12 -7.21
CA GLY A 180 -1.82 -5.80 -6.08
C GLY A 180 -0.68 -6.80 -5.87
N THR A 181 -0.43 -7.71 -6.84
CA THR A 181 0.67 -8.68 -6.79
C THR A 181 1.53 -8.69 -8.05
N PHE A 182 1.25 -7.83 -9.02
CA PHE A 182 1.99 -7.75 -10.29
C PHE A 182 3.18 -6.79 -10.21
N GLY A 183 3.01 -5.64 -9.53
CA GLY A 183 4.02 -4.63 -9.34
C GLY A 183 5.02 -4.92 -8.22
N ASP A 184 5.81 -3.91 -7.86
CA ASP A 184 6.71 -3.96 -6.70
C ASP A 184 5.93 -3.93 -5.39
N PHE A 185 4.88 -3.09 -5.33
CA PHE A 185 3.99 -2.95 -4.19
C PHE A 185 2.53 -2.95 -4.64
N GLY A 186 1.66 -3.57 -3.85
CA GLY A 186 0.22 -3.41 -3.93
C GLY A 186 -0.31 -2.74 -2.67
N THR A 187 -1.21 -1.77 -2.78
CA THR A 187 -1.80 -1.06 -1.65
C THR A 187 -3.30 -1.30 -1.58
N PHE A 188 -3.83 -1.37 -0.36
CA PHE A 188 -5.24 -1.68 -0.07
C PHE A 188 -5.72 -0.81 1.07
N SER A 189 -7.03 -0.58 1.12
CA SER A 189 -7.70 0.17 2.18
C SER A 189 -8.77 -0.66 2.86
N PHE A 190 -8.93 -0.44 4.16
CA PHE A 190 -10.00 -0.99 4.99
C PHE A 190 -10.86 0.14 5.56
N PHE A 191 -10.97 1.24 4.80
CA PHE A 191 -11.88 2.33 5.09
C PHE A 191 -13.32 1.85 5.11
N TYR A 192 -14.19 2.58 5.76
CA TYR A 192 -15.59 2.22 6.02
C TYR A 192 -16.35 1.68 4.81
N SER A 193 -16.15 2.23 3.61
CA SER A 193 -16.90 1.86 2.38
C SER A 193 -16.23 0.81 1.50
N HIS A 194 -15.09 0.24 1.90
CA HIS A 194 -14.38 -0.74 1.07
C HIS A 194 -14.86 -2.17 1.31
N GLN A 195 -14.42 -3.12 0.48
CA GLN A 195 -14.89 -4.51 0.41
C GLN A 195 -14.79 -5.28 1.73
N ILE A 196 -13.80 -4.97 2.55
CA ILE A 196 -13.72 -5.29 3.97
C ILE A 196 -13.34 -4.04 4.73
N THR A 197 -13.87 -3.87 5.92
CA THR A 197 -13.63 -2.65 6.69
C THR A 197 -13.31 -2.93 8.14
N SER A 198 -12.46 -2.09 8.71
CA SER A 198 -12.25 -1.92 10.15
C SER A 198 -12.50 -0.46 10.59
N GLY A 199 -13.31 0.28 9.79
CA GLY A 199 -13.50 1.72 9.92
C GLY A 199 -12.37 2.50 9.28
N GLU A 200 -11.15 2.25 9.71
CA GLU A 200 -9.90 2.74 9.13
C GLU A 200 -8.86 1.63 9.13
N GLY A 201 -8.00 1.59 8.13
CA GLY A 201 -6.92 0.63 8.00
C GLY A 201 -6.39 0.56 6.58
N GLY A 202 -5.24 -0.05 6.42
CA GLY A 202 -4.64 -0.29 5.11
C GLY A 202 -3.63 -1.42 5.13
N MET A 203 -3.24 -1.88 3.94
CA MET A 203 -2.26 -2.95 3.77
C MET A 203 -1.35 -2.65 2.58
N ILE A 204 -0.09 -3.05 2.70
CA ILE A 204 0.87 -3.03 1.59
C ILE A 204 1.34 -4.45 1.36
N THR A 205 1.28 -4.92 0.13
CA THR A 205 1.84 -6.22 -0.28
C THR A 205 3.13 -6.05 -1.05
N CYS A 206 4.07 -6.97 -0.88
CA CYS A 206 5.30 -7.05 -1.68
C CYS A 206 5.83 -8.49 -1.72
N ASN A 207 6.75 -8.76 -2.66
CA ASN A 207 7.34 -10.09 -2.82
C ASN A 207 8.85 -10.12 -2.53
N ASN A 208 9.46 -8.97 -2.28
CA ASN A 208 10.88 -8.83 -1.96
C ASN A 208 11.07 -8.66 -0.46
N GLU A 209 11.94 -9.45 0.15
CA GLU A 209 12.21 -9.41 1.59
C GLU A 209 12.80 -8.07 2.04
N ASN A 210 13.71 -7.51 1.25
CA ASN A 210 14.31 -6.21 1.56
C ASN A 210 13.25 -5.08 1.55
N ASP A 211 12.30 -5.12 0.61
CA ASP A 211 11.18 -4.17 0.57
C ASP A 211 10.27 -4.33 1.80
N TYR A 212 10.02 -5.57 2.21
CA TYR A 212 9.26 -5.86 3.43
C TYR A 212 9.94 -5.29 4.70
N GLU A 213 11.25 -5.49 4.85
CA GLU A 213 12.01 -4.93 5.98
C GLU A 213 12.01 -3.40 5.97
N ILE A 214 12.15 -2.78 4.78
CA ILE A 214 12.04 -1.32 4.62
C ILE A 214 10.66 -0.83 5.08
N LEU A 215 9.58 -1.47 4.64
CA LEU A 215 8.21 -1.11 5.03
C LEU A 215 8.00 -1.20 6.54
N LEU A 216 8.46 -2.28 7.19
CA LEU A 216 8.38 -2.44 8.65
C LEU A 216 9.11 -1.34 9.40
N SER A 217 10.30 -0.96 8.93
CA SER A 217 11.10 0.12 9.50
C SER A 217 10.40 1.47 9.32
N LEU A 218 10.03 1.82 8.10
CA LEU A 218 9.39 3.10 7.77
C LEU A 218 8.06 3.29 8.48
N ARG A 219 7.25 2.22 8.64
CA ARG A 219 5.97 2.24 9.35
C ARG A 219 6.11 2.70 10.81
N SER A 220 7.24 2.39 11.41
CA SER A 220 7.49 2.60 12.85
C SER A 220 8.74 3.44 13.07
N HIS A 221 8.69 4.71 12.72
CA HIS A 221 9.72 5.73 12.97
C HIS A 221 11.07 5.49 12.30
N GLY A 222 11.24 4.46 11.49
CA GLY A 222 12.54 4.05 10.94
C GLY A 222 13.33 3.09 11.83
N TRP A 223 12.70 2.50 12.83
CA TRP A 223 13.35 1.52 13.72
C TRP A 223 13.92 0.35 12.94
N SER A 224 15.14 -0.06 13.34
CA SER A 224 15.78 -1.28 12.86
C SER A 224 15.42 -2.47 13.77
N ARG A 225 14.23 -3.03 13.58
CA ARG A 225 13.76 -4.23 14.30
C ARG A 225 13.67 -5.42 13.34
N GLY A 226 13.71 -6.65 13.88
CA GLY A 226 13.60 -7.88 13.11
C GLY A 226 14.91 -8.30 12.42
N PRO A 227 14.86 -9.02 11.30
CA PRO A 227 16.05 -9.57 10.62
C PRO A 227 17.05 -8.49 10.20
N PHE A 228 16.55 -7.32 9.78
CA PHE A 228 17.37 -6.16 9.40
C PHE A 228 18.21 -5.62 10.58
N TYR A 229 17.66 -5.69 11.78
CA TYR A 229 18.37 -5.33 13.01
C TYR A 229 19.68 -6.09 13.19
N ASN A 230 19.69 -7.39 12.89
CA ASN A 230 20.90 -8.21 13.04
C ASN A 230 22.03 -7.76 12.10
N LYS A 231 21.70 -7.25 10.91
CA LYS A 231 22.69 -6.69 9.97
C LYS A 231 23.28 -5.38 10.50
N ILE A 232 22.46 -4.55 11.16
CA ILE A 232 22.88 -3.25 11.70
C ILE A 232 23.62 -3.42 13.03
N LYS A 233 23.16 -4.28 13.91
CA LYS A 233 23.82 -4.56 15.21
C LYS A 233 25.29 -4.96 15.04
N LYS A 234 25.62 -5.69 13.98
CA LYS A 234 27.01 -6.04 13.64
C LYS A 234 27.88 -4.82 13.33
N LYS A 235 27.28 -3.73 12.85
CA LYS A 235 27.97 -2.47 12.49
C LYS A 235 28.02 -1.47 13.64
N THR A 236 27.15 -1.62 14.63
CA THR A 236 26.99 -0.69 15.76
C THR A 236 26.85 -1.45 17.09
N PRO A 237 27.84 -2.26 17.48
CA PRO A 237 27.72 -3.17 18.63
C PRO A 237 27.58 -2.45 19.98
N SER A 238 28.01 -1.20 20.06
CA SER A 238 27.96 -0.37 21.26
C SER A 238 26.64 0.39 21.47
N LEU A 239 25.75 0.43 20.47
CA LEU A 239 24.50 1.15 20.55
C LEU A 239 23.36 0.26 21.09
N ASP A 240 22.51 0.84 21.93
CA ASP A 240 21.29 0.17 22.39
C ASP A 240 20.31 0.00 21.21
N PRO A 241 19.92 -1.24 20.88
CA PRO A 241 19.05 -1.54 19.76
C PRO A 241 17.68 -0.87 19.83
N ARG A 242 17.21 -0.51 21.01
CA ARG A 242 15.93 0.16 21.20
C ARG A 242 15.90 1.57 20.61
N TYR A 243 17.07 2.18 20.39
CA TYR A 243 17.24 3.56 19.92
C TYR A 243 17.95 3.65 18.58
N ILE A 244 18.06 2.55 17.83
CA ILE A 244 18.64 2.58 16.49
C ILE A 244 17.53 2.83 15.46
N PHE A 245 17.56 4.01 14.85
CA PHE A 245 16.69 4.41 13.75
C PHE A 245 17.52 4.47 12.46
N TYR A 246 17.29 3.54 11.57
CA TYR A 246 18.10 3.41 10.35
C TYR A 246 17.52 4.20 9.18
N ASN A 247 16.22 4.43 9.19
CA ASN A 247 15.49 5.18 8.19
C ASN A 247 14.82 6.40 8.82
N SER A 248 14.60 7.46 8.02
CA SER A 248 13.63 8.50 8.36
C SER A 248 12.22 7.96 8.11
N GLY A 249 11.57 7.47 9.14
CA GLY A 249 10.28 6.81 9.04
C GLY A 249 9.12 7.62 9.59
N PHE A 250 7.95 6.99 9.60
CA PHE A 250 6.66 7.57 9.98
C PHE A 250 6.08 6.86 11.21
N ASN A 251 5.01 7.40 11.77
CA ASN A 251 4.15 6.67 12.68
C ASN A 251 2.83 6.32 11.98
N LEU A 252 2.84 5.21 11.24
CA LEU A 252 1.69 4.73 10.46
C LEU A 252 1.22 3.35 10.96
N ARG A 253 1.49 3.06 12.23
CA ARG A 253 1.14 1.78 12.84
C ARG A 253 -0.38 1.62 12.95
N PRO A 254 -0.92 0.44 12.61
CA PRO A 254 -2.30 0.10 12.91
C PRO A 254 -2.45 -0.24 14.40
N THR A 255 -3.66 -0.51 14.80
CA THR A 255 -4.00 -1.09 16.09
C THR A 255 -4.49 -2.53 15.93
N ASP A 256 -4.36 -3.35 16.99
CA ASP A 256 -4.91 -4.73 16.99
C ASP A 256 -6.45 -4.75 16.92
N ILE A 257 -7.09 -3.62 17.24
CA ILE A 257 -8.55 -3.47 17.06
C ILE A 257 -8.94 -3.38 15.59
N GLN A 258 -8.10 -2.74 14.74
CA GLN A 258 -8.32 -2.64 13.30
C GLN A 258 -8.02 -3.97 12.59
N ALA A 259 -7.21 -4.81 13.17
CA ALA A 259 -6.77 -6.09 12.61
C ALA A 259 -7.71 -7.26 12.99
#